data_09ff88bb81eb80a7c49de53c70d76c2f
#
_entry.id   09ff88bb81eb80a7c49de53c70d76c2f
#
_cell.length_a   1.000
_cell.length_b   1.000
_cell.length_c   1.000
_cell.angle_alpha   90.00
_cell.angle_beta   90.00
_cell.angle_gamma   90.00
#
_symmetry.space_group_name_H-M   'P 1'
#
loop_
_entity.id
_entity.type
_entity.pdbx_description
1 polymer ?
#
loop_
_entity_poly.entity_id
_entity_poly.type
_entity_poly.pdbx_seq_one_letter_code
_entity_poly.pdbx_strand_id
1 'polypeptide(L)'
;MNKLCSCIVPCFNEEKVIPIYYDEMQKVMKQEENIEFEIIFVDDGSKDGTLEIMRKLSEQDPKVHYISFSRNFGKEAALYAGLERAKGDYVITMDVDLQDPPYLIPKMIRCIEEENYDSVATRRVTREGEPVIRSFFARQFYKLINKISDSNIVDGARDFRMMKRKMVDAILTMPEYNRFTKGIFGWVGFETKWLECKNVERVAGETKWSFWKLFRYACEGIMAFSTAPLMAVSLMGVFVCIIAFLFLIFVIVRAAVFGDPVAGWPSLVCIISFLSGIQLLGMGVVGMYLSKTYLETKHRPIYIEKESH
;
A
#
# COMPACT_ATOMS: atom_id res chain seq x y z
N MET A 1 -19.96 28.94 6.71
CA MET A 1 -20.39 27.59 6.35
C MET A 1 -19.52 26.65 7.14
N ASN A 2 -20.11 25.67 7.80
CA ASN A 2 -19.35 24.62 8.48
C ASN A 2 -18.56 23.83 7.43
N LYS A 3 -17.33 23.44 7.74
CA LYS A 3 -16.55 22.58 6.86
C LYS A 3 -17.08 21.15 6.95
N LEU A 4 -17.03 20.42 5.83
CA LEU A 4 -17.41 19.00 5.77
C LEU A 4 -16.18 18.11 5.89
N CYS A 5 -16.27 17.07 6.70
CA CYS A 5 -15.26 16.03 6.86
C CYS A 5 -15.82 14.68 6.44
N SER A 6 -15.27 14.09 5.36
CA SER A 6 -15.66 12.79 4.85
C SER A 6 -14.77 11.70 5.45
N CYS A 7 -15.35 10.75 6.19
CA CYS A 7 -14.67 9.61 6.77
C CYS A 7 -14.83 8.37 5.89
N ILE A 8 -13.74 7.91 5.25
CA ILE A 8 -13.72 6.76 4.35
C ILE A 8 -13.32 5.51 5.14
N VAL A 9 -14.16 4.49 5.10
CA VAL A 9 -14.03 3.27 5.90
C VAL A 9 -14.16 2.04 5.01
N PRO A 10 -13.04 1.47 4.52
CA PRO A 10 -13.04 0.21 3.80
C PRO A 10 -13.46 -0.95 4.70
N CYS A 11 -14.36 -1.80 4.21
CA CYS A 11 -14.91 -2.94 4.95
C CYS A 11 -14.89 -4.21 4.10
N PHE A 12 -14.55 -5.34 4.71
CA PHE A 12 -14.65 -6.67 4.10
C PHE A 12 -14.92 -7.75 5.14
N ASN A 13 -16.16 -8.23 5.22
CA ASN A 13 -16.65 -9.17 6.22
C ASN A 13 -16.46 -8.62 7.65
N GLU A 14 -17.09 -7.48 7.94
CA GLU A 14 -16.95 -6.71 9.18
C GLU A 14 -18.31 -6.47 9.87
N GLU A 15 -19.29 -7.37 9.69
CA GLU A 15 -20.66 -7.26 10.22
C GLU A 15 -20.71 -6.95 11.73
N LYS A 16 -19.75 -7.48 12.51
CA LYS A 16 -19.71 -7.31 13.97
C LYS A 16 -19.08 -6.00 14.42
N VAL A 17 -18.24 -5.42 13.57
CA VAL A 17 -17.40 -4.27 13.94
C VAL A 17 -18.02 -2.95 13.54
N ILE A 18 -18.75 -2.91 12.41
CA ILE A 18 -19.37 -1.68 11.89
C ILE A 18 -20.28 -0.99 12.93
N PRO A 19 -21.16 -1.68 13.66
CA PRO A 19 -22.00 -1.01 14.66
C PRO A 19 -21.18 -0.34 15.77
N ILE A 20 -20.12 -1.03 16.23
CA ILE A 20 -19.23 -0.52 17.29
C ILE A 20 -18.45 0.70 16.78
N TYR A 21 -17.96 0.63 15.54
CA TYR A 21 -17.28 1.75 14.89
C TYR A 21 -18.21 2.96 14.77
N TYR A 22 -19.43 2.75 14.32
CA TYR A 22 -20.41 3.83 14.16
C TYR A 22 -20.71 4.52 15.49
N ASP A 23 -20.91 3.76 16.57
CA ASP A 23 -21.13 4.31 17.91
C ASP A 23 -19.96 5.15 18.40
N GLU A 24 -18.72 4.73 18.14
CA GLU A 24 -17.52 5.51 18.51
C GLU A 24 -17.39 6.78 17.66
N MET A 25 -17.68 6.71 16.36
CA MET A 25 -17.70 7.89 15.51
C MET A 25 -18.77 8.90 15.91
N GLN A 26 -19.96 8.45 16.30
CA GLN A 26 -21.02 9.33 16.82
C GLN A 26 -20.57 10.14 18.03
N LYS A 27 -19.72 9.58 18.91
CA LYS A 27 -19.17 10.30 20.06
C LYS A 27 -18.25 11.44 19.61
N VAL A 28 -17.41 11.19 18.63
CA VAL A 28 -16.49 12.21 18.07
C VAL A 28 -17.27 13.29 17.33
N MET A 29 -18.23 12.91 16.50
CA MET A 29 -19.05 13.86 15.72
C MET A 29 -19.83 14.81 16.60
N LYS A 30 -20.26 14.36 17.79
CA LYS A 30 -20.96 15.22 18.78
C LYS A 30 -20.04 16.21 19.51
N GLN A 31 -18.73 15.95 19.54
CA GLN A 31 -17.75 16.82 20.21
C GLN A 31 -17.28 17.99 19.32
N GLU A 32 -17.40 17.85 18.00
CA GLU A 32 -16.90 18.81 17.01
C GLU A 32 -18.07 19.56 16.35
N GLU A 33 -18.61 20.57 17.04
CA GLU A 33 -19.81 21.31 16.58
C GLU A 33 -19.57 22.18 15.32
N ASN A 34 -18.32 22.54 15.04
CA ASN A 34 -17.95 23.42 13.93
C ASN A 34 -17.69 22.68 12.61
N ILE A 35 -17.72 21.35 12.63
CA ILE A 35 -17.44 20.49 11.46
C ILE A 35 -18.62 19.53 11.27
N GLU A 36 -19.12 19.52 10.06
CA GLU A 36 -20.07 18.49 9.62
C GLU A 36 -19.31 17.24 9.21
N PHE A 37 -19.85 16.06 9.54
CA PHE A 37 -19.23 14.80 9.18
C PHE A 37 -20.16 13.99 8.30
N GLU A 38 -19.56 13.27 7.35
CA GLU A 38 -20.17 12.15 6.65
C GLU A 38 -19.29 10.91 6.80
N ILE A 39 -19.90 9.72 6.85
CA ILE A 39 -19.21 8.44 6.87
C ILE A 39 -19.50 7.73 5.56
N ILE A 40 -18.46 7.33 4.85
CA ILE A 40 -18.54 6.60 3.58
C ILE A 40 -17.97 5.21 3.80
N PHE A 41 -18.85 4.23 4.05
CA PHE A 41 -18.45 2.84 4.10
C PHE A 41 -18.25 2.29 2.68
N VAL A 42 -17.17 1.55 2.47
CA VAL A 42 -16.90 0.89 1.19
C VAL A 42 -16.83 -0.62 1.41
N ASP A 43 -17.87 -1.31 0.98
CA ASP A 43 -17.97 -2.77 1.05
C ASP A 43 -17.22 -3.40 -0.14
N ASP A 44 -16.10 -4.04 0.14
CA ASP A 44 -15.26 -4.72 -0.85
C ASP A 44 -15.79 -6.12 -1.19
N GLY A 45 -17.10 -6.22 -1.48
CA GLY A 45 -17.77 -7.45 -1.88
C GLY A 45 -17.85 -8.49 -0.75
N SER A 46 -18.30 -8.09 0.42
CA SER A 46 -18.50 -8.96 1.59
C SER A 46 -19.51 -10.08 1.31
N LYS A 47 -19.38 -11.16 2.08
CA LYS A 47 -20.26 -12.35 1.99
C LYS A 47 -21.07 -12.60 3.26
N ASP A 48 -20.88 -11.79 4.28
CA ASP A 48 -21.61 -11.79 5.54
C ASP A 48 -22.66 -10.69 5.58
N GLY A 49 -23.16 -10.32 6.75
CA GLY A 49 -24.17 -9.27 6.96
C GLY A 49 -23.66 -7.83 6.83
N THR A 50 -22.38 -7.61 6.43
CA THR A 50 -21.75 -6.28 6.35
C THR A 50 -22.59 -5.29 5.53
N LEU A 51 -22.95 -5.64 4.29
CA LEU A 51 -23.70 -4.78 3.40
C LEU A 51 -25.11 -4.46 3.94
N GLU A 52 -25.77 -5.43 4.55
CA GLU A 52 -27.11 -5.22 5.14
C GLU A 52 -27.07 -4.21 6.29
N ILE A 53 -26.00 -4.26 7.11
CA ILE A 53 -25.81 -3.30 8.20
C ILE A 53 -25.58 -1.89 7.64
N MET A 54 -24.76 -1.75 6.59
CA MET A 54 -24.52 -0.46 5.94
C MET A 54 -25.80 0.16 5.38
N ARG A 55 -26.64 -0.64 4.73
CA ARG A 55 -27.96 -0.18 4.22
C ARG A 55 -28.83 0.33 5.36
N LYS A 56 -28.94 -0.43 6.46
CA LYS A 56 -29.73 -0.03 7.62
C LYS A 56 -29.23 1.27 8.24
N LEU A 57 -27.91 1.44 8.36
CA LEU A 57 -27.32 2.67 8.90
C LEU A 57 -27.58 3.86 7.98
N SER A 58 -27.46 3.71 6.65
CA SER A 58 -27.72 4.79 5.71
C SER A 58 -29.21 5.20 5.64
N GLU A 59 -30.14 4.28 5.89
CA GLU A 59 -31.57 4.59 6.03
C GLU A 59 -31.88 5.36 7.33
N GLN A 60 -31.12 5.12 8.40
CA GLN A 60 -31.33 5.73 9.72
C GLN A 60 -30.63 7.07 9.90
N ASP A 61 -29.48 7.27 9.25
CA ASP A 61 -28.65 8.46 9.37
C ASP A 61 -28.24 8.97 7.99
N PRO A 62 -28.74 10.14 7.53
CA PRO A 62 -28.42 10.74 6.24
C PRO A 62 -26.95 11.13 6.09
N LYS A 63 -26.16 11.09 7.16
CA LYS A 63 -24.71 11.31 7.15
C LYS A 63 -23.92 10.05 6.82
N VAL A 64 -24.59 8.91 6.71
CA VAL A 64 -23.97 7.61 6.39
C VAL A 64 -24.26 7.25 4.95
N HIS A 65 -23.19 7.10 4.19
CA HIS A 65 -23.21 6.66 2.79
C HIS A 65 -22.49 5.31 2.67
N TYR A 66 -22.81 4.56 1.64
CA TYR A 66 -22.07 3.34 1.33
C TYR A 66 -21.89 3.13 -0.17
N ILE A 67 -20.84 2.40 -0.51
CA ILE A 67 -20.55 1.88 -1.84
C ILE A 67 -20.30 0.38 -1.68
N SER A 68 -20.99 -0.47 -2.44
CA SER A 68 -20.72 -1.91 -2.47
C SER A 68 -20.20 -2.34 -3.81
N PHE A 69 -19.13 -3.13 -3.82
CA PHE A 69 -18.51 -3.66 -5.01
C PHE A 69 -19.15 -4.95 -5.49
N SER A 70 -19.09 -5.19 -6.81
CA SER A 70 -19.60 -6.42 -7.41
C SER A 70 -18.85 -7.70 -6.98
N ARG A 71 -17.62 -7.56 -6.51
CA ARG A 71 -16.75 -8.60 -5.95
C ARG A 71 -15.66 -7.95 -5.11
N ASN A 72 -14.80 -8.75 -4.46
CA ASN A 72 -13.61 -8.23 -3.81
C ASN A 72 -12.59 -7.73 -4.86
N PHE A 73 -12.25 -6.43 -4.78
CA PHE A 73 -11.24 -5.73 -5.57
C PHE A 73 -10.01 -5.35 -4.73
N GLY A 74 -10.10 -5.47 -3.41
CA GLY A 74 -9.02 -5.19 -2.46
C GLY A 74 -9.13 -3.82 -1.79
N LYS A 75 -8.47 -3.69 -0.64
CA LYS A 75 -8.49 -2.48 0.20
C LYS A 75 -8.08 -1.21 -0.56
N GLU A 76 -7.09 -1.29 -1.45
CA GLU A 76 -6.60 -0.15 -2.24
C GLU A 76 -7.70 0.39 -3.16
N ALA A 77 -8.48 -0.49 -3.79
CA ALA A 77 -9.64 -0.10 -4.60
C ALA A 77 -10.74 0.54 -3.75
N ALA A 78 -10.99 0.01 -2.54
CA ALA A 78 -11.97 0.57 -1.63
C ALA A 78 -11.59 1.96 -1.12
N LEU A 79 -10.31 2.18 -0.82
CA LEU A 79 -9.80 3.52 -0.49
C LEU A 79 -9.98 4.49 -1.66
N TYR A 80 -9.66 4.06 -2.87
CA TYR A 80 -9.80 4.90 -4.06
C TYR A 80 -11.27 5.29 -4.30
N ALA A 81 -12.20 4.34 -4.25
CA ALA A 81 -13.63 4.60 -4.41
C ALA A 81 -14.17 5.57 -3.35
N GLY A 82 -13.75 5.40 -2.10
CA GLY A 82 -14.10 6.33 -1.03
C GLY A 82 -13.56 7.74 -1.29
N LEU A 83 -12.31 7.88 -1.76
CA LEU A 83 -11.72 9.17 -2.12
C LEU A 83 -12.46 9.86 -3.28
N GLU A 84 -12.90 9.11 -4.29
CA GLU A 84 -13.71 9.64 -5.40
C GLU A 84 -15.09 10.13 -4.92
N ARG A 85 -15.71 9.41 -3.98
CA ARG A 85 -17.05 9.75 -3.47
C ARG A 85 -17.02 10.91 -2.49
N ALA A 86 -15.95 11.04 -1.70
CA ALA A 86 -15.82 12.06 -0.67
C ALA A 86 -15.90 13.48 -1.23
N LYS A 87 -16.73 14.32 -0.62
CA LYS A 87 -16.93 15.74 -1.02
C LYS A 87 -16.40 16.73 0.02
N GLY A 88 -15.95 16.24 1.18
CA GLY A 88 -15.52 17.06 2.30
C GLY A 88 -14.31 17.94 2.00
N ASP A 89 -14.23 19.08 2.68
CA ASP A 89 -13.04 19.94 2.74
C ASP A 89 -11.87 19.19 3.35
N TYR A 90 -12.19 18.28 4.28
CA TYR A 90 -11.29 17.31 4.89
C TYR A 90 -11.75 15.90 4.57
N VAL A 91 -10.79 15.03 4.31
CA VAL A 91 -11.07 13.63 4.05
C VAL A 91 -10.19 12.78 4.95
N ILE A 92 -10.81 11.85 5.67
CA ILE A 92 -10.15 10.90 6.56
C ILE A 92 -10.23 9.52 5.95
N THR A 93 -9.11 8.81 5.89
CA THR A 93 -9.07 7.35 5.67
C THR A 93 -8.79 6.67 6.98
N MET A 94 -9.56 5.63 7.35
CA MET A 94 -9.33 4.86 8.57
C MET A 94 -9.93 3.46 8.48
N ASP A 95 -9.36 2.53 9.24
CA ASP A 95 -9.85 1.16 9.30
C ASP A 95 -11.03 1.03 10.26
N VAL A 96 -11.97 0.14 9.94
CA VAL A 96 -13.16 -0.10 10.75
C VAL A 96 -12.87 -0.78 12.09
N ASP A 97 -11.71 -1.45 12.25
CA ASP A 97 -11.36 -2.31 13.39
C ASP A 97 -10.99 -1.58 14.70
N LEU A 98 -11.09 -0.25 14.70
CA LEU A 98 -10.78 0.65 15.82
C LEU A 98 -9.33 0.56 16.35
N GLN A 99 -8.43 -0.08 15.61
CA GLN A 99 -7.01 0.03 15.89
C GLN A 99 -6.51 1.46 15.68
N ASP A 100 -7.22 2.22 14.86
CA ASP A 100 -7.05 3.65 14.63
C ASP A 100 -8.10 4.39 15.48
N PRO A 101 -7.70 5.01 16.58
CA PRO A 101 -8.66 5.53 17.56
C PRO A 101 -9.32 6.83 17.07
N PRO A 102 -10.66 6.86 16.92
CA PRO A 102 -11.39 8.05 16.44
C PRO A 102 -11.21 9.30 17.30
N TYR A 103 -10.87 9.18 18.58
CA TYR A 103 -10.62 10.31 19.48
C TYR A 103 -9.43 11.20 19.05
N LEU A 104 -8.61 10.76 18.10
CA LEU A 104 -7.53 11.58 17.53
C LEU A 104 -8.03 12.57 16.47
N ILE A 105 -9.23 12.39 15.93
CA ILE A 105 -9.79 13.26 14.88
C ILE A 105 -9.81 14.73 15.30
N PRO A 106 -10.30 15.12 16.49
CA PRO A 106 -10.24 16.51 16.94
C PRO A 106 -8.84 17.11 16.95
N LYS A 107 -7.84 16.31 17.31
CA LYS A 107 -6.44 16.74 17.27
C LYS A 107 -5.93 16.90 15.85
N MET A 108 -6.33 16.00 14.93
CA MET A 108 -5.97 16.13 13.51
C MET A 108 -6.54 17.38 12.88
N ILE A 109 -7.80 17.72 13.19
CA ILE A 109 -8.45 18.93 12.73
C ILE A 109 -7.66 20.17 13.17
N ARG A 110 -7.32 20.28 14.46
CA ARG A 110 -6.53 21.39 14.98
C ARG A 110 -5.17 21.52 14.28
N CYS A 111 -4.46 20.41 14.05
CA CYS A 111 -3.18 20.45 13.33
C CYS A 111 -3.32 20.99 11.91
N ILE A 112 -4.42 20.67 11.21
CA ILE A 112 -4.67 21.18 9.86
C ILE A 112 -5.05 22.66 9.88
N GLU A 113 -5.88 23.07 10.82
CA GLU A 113 -6.42 24.43 10.87
C GLU A 113 -5.46 25.45 11.48
N GLU A 114 -4.85 25.11 12.62
CA GLU A 114 -4.01 26.03 13.38
C GLU A 114 -2.55 25.99 12.91
N GLU A 115 -2.04 24.81 12.58
CA GLU A 115 -0.63 24.63 12.19
C GLU A 115 -0.43 24.60 10.67
N ASN A 116 -1.51 24.69 9.89
CA ASN A 116 -1.55 24.76 8.41
C ASN A 116 -0.92 23.58 7.66
N TYR A 117 -0.84 22.38 8.27
CA TYR A 117 -0.44 21.17 7.55
C TYR A 117 -1.47 20.80 6.46
N ASP A 118 -1.01 20.15 5.40
CA ASP A 118 -1.88 19.65 4.33
C ASP A 118 -2.49 18.32 4.67
N SER A 119 -1.78 17.55 5.51
CA SER A 119 -2.19 16.23 5.97
C SER A 119 -1.71 15.98 7.38
N VAL A 120 -2.49 15.20 8.13
CA VAL A 120 -2.11 14.67 9.42
C VAL A 120 -2.30 13.16 9.40
N ALA A 121 -1.25 12.41 9.69
CA ALA A 121 -1.26 10.96 9.67
C ALA A 121 -0.81 10.37 11.00
N THR A 122 -1.22 9.16 11.28
CA THR A 122 -0.77 8.45 12.47
C THR A 122 0.37 7.49 12.14
N ARG A 123 1.33 7.36 13.07
CA ARG A 123 2.37 6.35 13.01
C ARG A 123 2.45 5.55 14.30
N ARG A 124 2.72 4.28 14.17
CA ARG A 124 2.95 3.39 15.31
C ARG A 124 4.37 3.62 15.85
N VAL A 125 4.49 3.92 17.15
CA VAL A 125 5.79 4.17 17.80
C VAL A 125 6.36 2.90 18.43
N THR A 126 5.49 2.03 18.96
CA THR A 126 5.89 0.79 19.62
C THR A 126 5.48 -0.42 18.77
N ARG A 127 6.37 -1.41 18.69
CA ARG A 127 6.11 -2.71 18.09
C ARG A 127 5.98 -3.79 19.17
N GLU A 128 5.52 -3.40 20.35
CA GLU A 128 5.23 -4.32 21.44
C GLU A 128 4.18 -5.35 20.98
N GLY A 129 4.46 -6.62 21.23
CA GLY A 129 3.62 -7.74 20.78
C GLY A 129 3.90 -8.26 19.37
N GLU A 130 4.79 -7.65 18.58
CA GLU A 130 5.21 -8.20 17.28
C GLU A 130 6.45 -9.12 17.42
N PRO A 131 6.52 -10.24 16.65
CA PRO A 131 7.72 -11.05 16.59
C PRO A 131 8.94 -10.21 16.17
N VAL A 132 10.06 -10.34 16.87
CA VAL A 132 11.29 -9.56 16.64
C VAL A 132 11.78 -9.68 15.18
N ILE A 133 11.67 -10.89 14.60
CA ILE A 133 12.04 -11.19 13.22
C ILE A 133 11.20 -10.34 12.24
N ARG A 134 9.89 -10.28 12.44
CA ARG A 134 8.97 -9.49 11.59
C ARG A 134 9.28 -7.99 11.67
N SER A 135 9.54 -7.48 12.86
CA SER A 135 9.91 -6.07 13.08
C SER A 135 11.25 -5.72 12.45
N PHE A 136 12.23 -6.65 12.45
CA PHE A 136 13.51 -6.46 11.78
C PHE A 136 13.34 -6.35 10.26
N PHE A 137 12.65 -7.32 9.62
CA PHE A 137 12.42 -7.29 8.18
C PHE A 137 11.61 -6.07 7.73
N ALA A 138 10.62 -5.66 8.51
CA ALA A 138 9.85 -4.46 8.20
C ALA A 138 10.75 -3.20 8.21
N ARG A 139 11.62 -3.03 9.22
CA ARG A 139 12.56 -1.90 9.27
C ARG A 139 13.54 -1.90 8.11
N GLN A 140 14.07 -3.07 7.72
CA GLN A 140 14.95 -3.18 6.56
C GLN A 140 14.21 -2.84 5.25
N PHE A 141 12.97 -3.28 5.12
CA PHE A 141 12.11 -2.93 3.99
C PHE A 141 11.93 -1.41 3.86
N TYR A 142 11.55 -0.71 4.95
CA TYR A 142 11.38 0.75 4.90
C TYR A 142 12.69 1.49 4.59
N LYS A 143 13.82 1.04 5.14
CA LYS A 143 15.13 1.60 4.79
C LYS A 143 15.47 1.41 3.32
N LEU A 144 15.22 0.21 2.79
CA LEU A 144 15.48 -0.12 1.41
C LEU A 144 14.60 0.69 0.47
N ILE A 145 13.28 0.68 0.67
CA ILE A 145 12.34 1.36 -0.23
C ILE A 145 12.57 2.86 -0.25
N ASN A 146 12.85 3.50 0.88
CA ASN A 146 13.17 4.92 0.94
C ASN A 146 14.52 5.28 0.29
N LYS A 147 15.41 4.31 0.11
CA LYS A 147 16.68 4.52 -0.60
C LYS A 147 16.54 4.37 -2.11
N ILE A 148 15.62 3.53 -2.56
CA ILE A 148 15.50 3.13 -3.97
C ILE A 148 14.24 3.67 -4.66
N SER A 149 13.34 4.33 -3.93
CA SER A 149 12.12 4.92 -4.49
C SER A 149 12.12 6.44 -4.31
N ASP A 150 11.37 7.11 -5.17
CA ASP A 150 11.15 8.57 -5.08
C ASP A 150 10.10 8.95 -4.03
N SER A 151 9.53 7.97 -3.32
CA SER A 151 8.53 8.17 -2.26
C SER A 151 9.15 8.08 -0.89
N ASN A 152 8.82 9.02 0.00
CA ASN A 152 9.21 8.95 1.41
C ASN A 152 8.14 8.23 2.23
N ILE A 153 8.32 6.92 2.44
CA ILE A 153 7.38 6.09 3.21
C ILE A 153 7.86 6.01 4.65
N VAL A 154 7.08 6.59 5.57
CA VAL A 154 7.44 6.61 7.00
C VAL A 154 7.21 5.24 7.64
N ASP A 155 8.24 4.74 8.38
CA ASP A 155 8.12 3.48 9.12
C ASP A 155 7.01 3.57 10.18
N GLY A 156 6.16 2.56 10.21
CA GLY A 156 5.01 2.51 11.11
C GLY A 156 3.82 3.36 10.68
N ALA A 157 3.87 3.99 9.48
CA ALA A 157 2.73 4.73 8.93
C ALA A 157 1.47 3.86 8.87
N ARG A 158 0.36 4.39 9.38
CA ARG A 158 -0.97 3.77 9.30
C ARG A 158 -1.76 4.37 8.14
N ASP A 159 -2.87 3.75 7.81
CA ASP A 159 -3.81 4.25 6.82
C ASP A 159 -4.69 5.38 7.41
N PHE A 160 -4.69 5.54 8.74
CA PHE A 160 -5.40 6.60 9.44
C PHE A 160 -4.73 7.94 9.18
N ARG A 161 -5.36 8.69 8.27
CA ARG A 161 -4.85 9.97 7.77
C ARG A 161 -6.00 10.91 7.49
N MET A 162 -5.85 12.17 7.89
CA MET A 162 -6.70 13.28 7.48
C MET A 162 -5.96 14.11 6.44
N MET A 163 -6.65 14.53 5.39
CA MET A 163 -6.11 15.26 4.24
C MET A 163 -7.00 16.44 3.90
N LYS A 164 -6.42 17.58 3.51
CA LYS A 164 -7.15 18.66 2.83
C LYS A 164 -7.61 18.21 1.45
N ARG A 165 -8.72 18.76 0.95
CA ARG A 165 -9.29 18.47 -0.37
C ARG A 165 -8.23 18.50 -1.49
N LYS A 166 -7.39 19.54 -1.53
CA LYS A 166 -6.34 19.68 -2.55
C LYS A 166 -5.39 18.47 -2.65
N MET A 167 -5.08 17.82 -1.52
CA MET A 167 -4.25 16.61 -1.54
C MET A 167 -5.02 15.42 -2.10
N VAL A 168 -6.29 15.29 -1.76
CA VAL A 168 -7.15 14.22 -2.29
C VAL A 168 -7.33 14.38 -3.80
N ASP A 169 -7.56 15.61 -4.28
CA ASP A 169 -7.67 15.88 -5.71
C ASP A 169 -6.40 15.51 -6.46
N ALA A 170 -5.22 15.82 -5.90
CA ALA A 170 -3.94 15.40 -6.46
C ALA A 170 -3.81 13.86 -6.50
N ILE A 171 -4.22 13.15 -5.46
CA ILE A 171 -4.20 11.68 -5.40
C ILE A 171 -5.12 11.05 -6.46
N LEU A 172 -6.26 11.67 -6.71
CA LEU A 172 -7.25 11.21 -7.71
C LEU A 172 -6.78 11.42 -9.17
N THR A 173 -5.80 12.29 -9.42
CA THR A 173 -5.19 12.42 -10.76
C THR A 173 -4.36 11.18 -11.16
N MET A 174 -4.10 10.27 -10.23
CA MET A 174 -3.31 9.05 -10.44
C MET A 174 -4.20 7.81 -10.40
N PRO A 175 -4.87 7.45 -11.51
CA PRO A 175 -5.79 6.31 -11.58
C PRO A 175 -5.04 4.99 -11.84
N GLU A 176 -3.94 4.76 -11.13
CA GLU A 176 -3.14 3.55 -11.26
C GLU A 176 -3.94 2.31 -10.85
N TYR A 177 -3.94 1.26 -11.69
CA TYR A 177 -4.58 -0.01 -11.36
C TYR A 177 -3.84 -0.74 -10.22
N ASN A 178 -2.50 -0.68 -10.26
CA ASN A 178 -1.63 -1.28 -9.25
C ASN A 178 -1.30 -0.28 -8.13
N ARG A 179 -2.33 0.19 -7.43
CA ARG A 179 -2.19 1.21 -6.36
C ARG A 179 -1.42 0.68 -5.16
N PHE A 180 -0.63 1.56 -4.60
CA PHE A 180 -0.04 1.41 -3.27
C PHE A 180 -0.17 2.75 -2.55
N THR A 181 -1.30 2.93 -1.89
CA THR A 181 -1.76 4.23 -1.36
C THR A 181 -0.74 4.86 -0.40
N LYS A 182 -0.02 4.07 0.42
CA LYS A 182 1.04 4.59 1.30
C LYS A 182 2.19 5.24 0.54
N GLY A 183 2.54 4.70 -0.61
CA GLY A 183 3.54 5.27 -1.50
C GLY A 183 3.02 6.54 -2.18
N ILE A 184 1.78 6.53 -2.66
CA ILE A 184 1.12 7.68 -3.28
C ILE A 184 1.05 8.87 -2.32
N PHE A 185 0.68 8.65 -1.05
CA PHE A 185 0.68 9.70 -0.03
C PHE A 185 2.04 10.37 0.16
N GLY A 186 3.14 9.62 0.04
CA GLY A 186 4.49 10.18 0.09
C GLY A 186 4.91 10.87 -1.20
N TRP A 187 4.48 10.34 -2.34
CA TRP A 187 4.87 10.81 -3.67
C TRP A 187 4.27 12.17 -4.04
N VAL A 188 3.03 12.43 -3.63
CA VAL A 188 2.35 13.72 -3.90
C VAL A 188 3.01 14.92 -3.23
N GLY A 189 3.93 14.73 -2.26
CA GLY A 189 4.81 15.76 -1.72
C GLY A 189 4.14 16.79 -0.80
N PHE A 190 2.91 16.58 -0.33
CA PHE A 190 2.22 17.46 0.60
C PHE A 190 2.79 17.37 2.02
N GLU A 191 2.79 18.50 2.73
CA GLU A 191 3.32 18.58 4.09
C GLU A 191 2.46 17.80 5.07
N THR A 192 3.06 16.77 5.71
CA THR A 192 2.35 15.85 6.60
C THR A 192 2.88 15.92 8.03
N LYS A 193 2.00 16.18 9.00
CA LYS A 193 2.30 16.01 10.41
C LYS A 193 2.04 14.58 10.86
N TRP A 194 2.96 14.02 11.62
CA TRP A 194 2.85 12.65 12.14
C TRP A 194 2.48 12.65 13.62
N LEU A 195 1.32 12.07 13.92
CA LEU A 195 0.89 11.82 15.29
C LEU A 195 1.32 10.42 15.72
N GLU A 196 1.98 10.34 16.86
CA GLU A 196 2.37 9.08 17.44
C GLU A 196 1.18 8.43 18.14
N CYS A 197 0.89 7.17 17.78
CA CYS A 197 -0.14 6.39 18.44
C CYS A 197 0.42 5.08 18.99
N LYS A 198 -0.09 4.67 20.16
CA LYS A 198 0.18 3.35 20.71
C LYS A 198 -0.57 2.29 19.92
N ASN A 199 -0.07 1.07 19.95
CA ASN A 199 -0.78 -0.05 19.36
C ASN A 199 -2.02 -0.36 20.21
N VAL A 200 -3.21 -0.29 19.62
CA VAL A 200 -4.47 -0.72 20.23
C VAL A 200 -4.79 -2.10 19.68
N GLU A 201 -5.20 -3.03 20.53
CA GLU A 201 -5.67 -4.34 20.10
C GLU A 201 -6.97 -4.20 19.33
N ARG A 202 -7.19 -5.09 18.35
CA ARG A 202 -8.43 -5.12 17.58
C ARG A 202 -9.61 -5.44 18.49
N VAL A 203 -10.72 -4.77 18.27
CA VAL A 203 -11.96 -5.03 19.02
C VAL A 203 -12.54 -6.38 18.64
N ALA A 204 -12.38 -6.82 17.37
CA ALA A 204 -12.76 -8.13 16.86
C ALA A 204 -11.96 -8.49 15.59
N GLY A 205 -11.91 -9.78 15.22
CA GLY A 205 -11.28 -10.30 14.02
C GLY A 205 -9.85 -10.83 14.22
N GLU A 206 -9.41 -11.71 13.32
CA GLU A 206 -8.08 -12.32 13.35
C GLU A 206 -7.15 -11.70 12.30
N THR A 207 -5.83 -11.72 12.55
CA THR A 207 -4.81 -11.28 11.59
C THR A 207 -4.71 -12.26 10.42
N LYS A 208 -5.21 -11.89 9.24
CA LYS A 208 -5.22 -12.73 8.02
C LYS A 208 -3.91 -12.71 7.21
N TRP A 209 -2.83 -12.07 7.72
CA TRP A 209 -1.59 -11.86 6.99
C TRP A 209 -0.53 -12.93 7.31
N SER A 210 -0.24 -13.80 6.34
CA SER A 210 0.89 -14.73 6.42
C SER A 210 2.20 -14.04 5.99
N PHE A 211 3.36 -14.64 6.34
CA PHE A 211 4.68 -14.16 5.92
C PHE A 211 4.79 -13.97 4.40
N TRP A 212 4.29 -14.93 3.61
CA TRP A 212 4.30 -14.86 2.15
C TRP A 212 3.44 -13.73 1.58
N LYS A 213 2.31 -13.43 2.21
CA LYS A 213 1.48 -12.28 1.81
C LYS A 213 2.20 -10.96 2.08
N LEU A 214 2.88 -10.84 3.22
CA LEU A 214 3.68 -9.66 3.54
C LEU A 214 4.86 -9.49 2.60
N PHE A 215 5.56 -10.57 2.28
CA PHE A 215 6.68 -10.55 1.33
C PHE A 215 6.22 -10.12 -0.07
N ARG A 216 5.12 -10.71 -0.57
CA ARG A 216 4.53 -10.29 -1.84
C ARG A 216 4.16 -8.81 -1.84
N TYR A 217 3.49 -8.34 -0.81
CA TYR A 217 3.11 -6.93 -0.67
C TYR A 217 4.33 -6.00 -0.67
N ALA A 218 5.42 -6.40 -0.01
CA ALA A 218 6.67 -5.67 -0.04
C ALA A 218 7.28 -5.61 -1.44
N CYS A 219 7.32 -6.73 -2.17
CA CYS A 219 7.78 -6.77 -3.55
C CYS A 219 6.90 -5.91 -4.48
N GLU A 220 5.58 -5.95 -4.30
CA GLU A 220 4.63 -5.13 -5.05
C GLU A 220 4.87 -3.63 -4.81
N GLY A 221 5.11 -3.22 -3.55
CA GLY A 221 5.45 -1.84 -3.19
C GLY A 221 6.78 -1.39 -3.81
N ILE A 222 7.82 -2.23 -3.79
CA ILE A 222 9.10 -1.91 -4.44
C ILE A 222 8.91 -1.71 -5.95
N MET A 223 8.19 -2.61 -6.60
CA MET A 223 7.97 -2.54 -8.06
C MET A 223 7.08 -1.37 -8.49
N ALA A 224 6.18 -0.91 -7.61
CA ALA A 224 5.31 0.23 -7.90
C ALA A 224 6.07 1.56 -7.89
N PHE A 225 7.08 1.71 -7.02
CA PHE A 225 7.76 3.00 -6.80
C PHE A 225 9.25 2.97 -7.08
N SER A 226 9.79 1.91 -7.68
CA SER A 226 11.23 1.82 -7.97
C SER A 226 11.54 0.95 -9.17
N THR A 227 12.47 1.40 -9.99
CA THR A 227 13.08 0.62 -11.08
C THR A 227 14.39 -0.06 -10.65
N ALA A 228 14.77 0.06 -9.36
CA ALA A 228 16.03 -0.48 -8.85
C ALA A 228 16.20 -2.00 -9.05
N PRO A 229 15.18 -2.86 -8.94
CA PRO A 229 15.32 -4.28 -9.26
C PRO A 229 15.71 -4.51 -10.73
N LEU A 230 15.15 -3.72 -11.65
CA LEU A 230 15.45 -3.81 -13.06
C LEU A 230 16.88 -3.34 -13.35
N MET A 231 17.30 -2.25 -12.72
CA MET A 231 18.69 -1.75 -12.79
C MET A 231 19.68 -2.76 -12.21
N ALA A 232 19.36 -3.38 -11.07
CA ALA A 232 20.21 -4.40 -10.45
C ALA A 232 20.46 -5.60 -11.37
N VAL A 233 19.39 -6.08 -12.07
CA VAL A 233 19.50 -7.16 -13.06
C VAL A 233 20.40 -6.72 -14.24
N SER A 234 20.24 -5.50 -14.73
CA SER A 234 21.07 -4.96 -15.82
C SER A 234 22.53 -4.88 -15.42
N LEU A 235 22.84 -4.34 -14.22
CA LEU A 235 24.21 -4.27 -13.69
C LEU A 235 24.82 -5.66 -13.48
N MET A 236 24.04 -6.61 -12.97
CA MET A 236 24.46 -8.00 -12.83
C MET A 236 24.80 -8.61 -14.21
N GLY A 237 23.99 -8.34 -15.23
CA GLY A 237 24.28 -8.76 -16.61
C GLY A 237 25.60 -8.21 -17.13
N VAL A 238 25.86 -6.92 -16.95
CA VAL A 238 27.14 -6.28 -17.33
C VAL A 238 28.30 -6.92 -16.57
N PHE A 239 28.19 -7.12 -15.27
CA PHE A 239 29.22 -7.76 -14.45
C PHE A 239 29.54 -9.18 -14.93
N VAL A 240 28.52 -9.99 -15.21
CA VAL A 240 28.69 -11.34 -15.75
C VAL A 240 29.35 -11.31 -17.13
N CYS A 241 28.97 -10.38 -18.01
CA CYS A 241 29.61 -10.21 -19.33
C CYS A 241 31.11 -9.88 -19.20
N ILE A 242 31.48 -9.01 -18.26
CA ILE A 242 32.91 -8.68 -18.01
C ILE A 242 33.66 -9.92 -17.55
N ILE A 243 33.12 -10.68 -16.60
CA ILE A 243 33.77 -11.93 -16.14
C ILE A 243 33.89 -12.95 -17.28
N ALA A 244 32.82 -13.15 -18.05
CA ALA A 244 32.83 -14.06 -19.19
C ALA A 244 33.88 -13.65 -20.24
N PHE A 245 34.03 -12.35 -20.51
CA PHE A 245 35.03 -11.84 -21.44
C PHE A 245 36.47 -12.07 -20.93
N LEU A 246 36.74 -11.79 -19.66
CA LEU A 246 38.04 -12.08 -19.02
C LEU A 246 38.37 -13.57 -19.04
N PHE A 247 37.36 -14.40 -18.75
CA PHE A 247 37.48 -15.86 -18.80
C PHE A 247 37.76 -16.36 -20.21
N LEU A 248 37.11 -15.79 -21.23
CA LEU A 248 37.38 -16.09 -22.66
C LEU A 248 38.82 -15.80 -23.01
N ILE A 249 39.35 -14.63 -22.65
CA ILE A 249 40.78 -14.27 -22.87
C ILE A 249 41.71 -15.27 -22.19
N PHE A 250 41.40 -15.61 -20.92
CA PHE A 250 42.18 -16.59 -20.16
C PHE A 250 42.23 -17.96 -20.85
N VAL A 251 41.10 -18.48 -21.35
CA VAL A 251 41.02 -19.75 -22.06
C VAL A 251 41.80 -19.74 -23.34
N ILE A 252 41.72 -18.64 -24.15
CA ILE A 252 42.46 -18.47 -25.40
C ILE A 252 43.98 -18.49 -25.13
N VAL A 253 44.44 -17.69 -24.15
CA VAL A 253 45.88 -17.61 -23.80
C VAL A 253 46.38 -18.98 -23.29
N ARG A 254 45.62 -19.66 -22.42
CA ARG A 254 45.97 -20.98 -21.91
C ARG A 254 46.07 -22.04 -23.01
N ALA A 255 45.09 -22.05 -23.94
CA ALA A 255 45.09 -23.00 -25.06
C ALA A 255 46.31 -22.76 -26.00
N ALA A 256 46.63 -21.48 -26.25
CA ALA A 256 47.77 -21.12 -27.09
C ALA A 256 49.13 -21.49 -26.46
N VAL A 257 49.28 -21.41 -25.12
CA VAL A 257 50.56 -21.67 -24.43
C VAL A 257 50.75 -23.13 -24.02
N PHE A 258 49.66 -23.81 -23.58
CA PHE A 258 49.77 -25.14 -22.98
C PHE A 258 49.09 -26.27 -23.77
N GLY A 259 48.46 -25.95 -24.91
CA GLY A 259 47.64 -26.89 -25.64
C GLY A 259 46.30 -27.18 -24.92
N ASP A 260 45.40 -27.89 -25.58
CA ASP A 260 44.04 -28.18 -25.05
C ASP A 260 43.84 -29.67 -24.83
N PRO A 261 44.01 -30.22 -23.59
CA PRO A 261 43.51 -31.54 -23.27
C PRO A 261 42.03 -31.47 -23.01
N VAL A 262 41.22 -32.24 -23.75
CA VAL A 262 39.73 -32.27 -23.75
C VAL A 262 39.14 -32.71 -22.40
N ALA A 263 39.51 -32.07 -21.31
CA ALA A 263 38.99 -32.33 -19.96
C ALA A 263 38.25 -31.10 -19.44
N GLY A 264 37.00 -30.89 -19.84
CA GLY A 264 36.25 -29.71 -19.40
C GLY A 264 34.72 -29.87 -19.40
N TRP A 265 34.19 -31.02 -19.75
CA TRP A 265 32.73 -31.20 -19.88
C TRP A 265 31.94 -30.88 -18.62
N PRO A 266 32.32 -31.33 -17.39
CA PRO A 266 31.59 -30.96 -16.17
C PRO A 266 31.59 -29.46 -15.87
N SER A 267 32.74 -28.81 -16.09
CA SER A 267 32.88 -27.33 -15.89
C SER A 267 32.01 -26.55 -16.87
N LEU A 268 31.95 -27.00 -18.13
CA LEU A 268 31.12 -26.39 -19.16
C LEU A 268 29.63 -26.45 -18.80
N VAL A 269 29.16 -27.62 -18.37
CA VAL A 269 27.77 -27.84 -17.93
C VAL A 269 27.43 -26.95 -16.73
N CYS A 270 28.32 -26.85 -15.73
CA CYS A 270 28.10 -25.98 -14.57
C CYS A 270 28.02 -24.50 -14.97
N ILE A 271 28.91 -24.04 -15.83
CA ILE A 271 28.92 -22.65 -16.29
C ILE A 271 27.66 -22.31 -17.08
N ILE A 272 27.27 -23.16 -18.02
CA ILE A 272 26.05 -22.97 -18.82
C ILE A 272 24.82 -22.97 -17.93
N SER A 273 24.71 -23.92 -17.00
CA SER A 273 23.58 -24.00 -16.08
C SER A 273 23.49 -22.77 -15.17
N PHE A 274 24.61 -22.26 -14.65
CA PHE A 274 24.68 -21.06 -13.83
C PHE A 274 24.27 -19.81 -14.61
N LEU A 275 24.83 -19.61 -15.80
CA LEU A 275 24.49 -18.47 -16.66
C LEU A 275 23.00 -18.52 -17.06
N SER A 276 22.49 -19.69 -17.42
CA SER A 276 21.06 -19.88 -17.73
C SER A 276 20.17 -19.54 -16.52
N GLY A 277 20.57 -19.93 -15.31
CA GLY A 277 19.86 -19.56 -14.08
C GLY A 277 19.78 -18.05 -13.87
N ILE A 278 20.91 -17.33 -14.06
CA ILE A 278 20.95 -15.86 -13.99
C ILE A 278 20.05 -15.22 -15.05
N GLN A 279 20.08 -15.72 -16.28
CA GLN A 279 19.21 -15.23 -17.37
C GLN A 279 17.73 -15.41 -17.05
N LEU A 280 17.34 -16.59 -16.55
CA LEU A 280 15.96 -16.87 -16.15
C LEU A 280 15.49 -15.98 -15.01
N LEU A 281 16.36 -15.70 -14.02
CA LEU A 281 16.06 -14.76 -12.94
C LEU A 281 15.87 -13.33 -13.48
N GLY A 282 16.72 -12.88 -14.38
CA GLY A 282 16.60 -11.60 -15.06
C GLY A 282 15.27 -11.48 -15.85
N MET A 283 14.96 -12.50 -16.64
CA MET A 283 13.68 -12.57 -17.38
C MET A 283 12.48 -12.55 -16.40
N GLY A 284 12.58 -13.21 -15.25
CA GLY A 284 11.54 -13.18 -14.22
C GLY A 284 11.27 -11.77 -13.70
N VAL A 285 12.33 -10.98 -13.41
CA VAL A 285 12.19 -9.58 -12.98
C VAL A 285 11.55 -8.73 -14.07
N VAL A 286 12.03 -8.81 -15.31
CA VAL A 286 11.44 -8.11 -16.46
C VAL A 286 9.97 -8.51 -16.65
N GLY A 287 9.65 -9.80 -16.55
CA GLY A 287 8.29 -10.32 -16.64
C GLY A 287 7.35 -9.74 -15.58
N MET A 288 7.83 -9.52 -14.36
CA MET A 288 7.02 -8.87 -13.31
C MET A 288 6.68 -7.41 -13.67
N TYR A 289 7.64 -6.61 -14.16
CA TYR A 289 7.37 -5.24 -14.62
C TYR A 289 6.44 -5.21 -15.83
N LEU A 290 6.69 -6.08 -16.81
CA LEU A 290 5.83 -6.21 -17.99
C LEU A 290 4.41 -6.59 -17.61
N SER A 291 4.22 -7.48 -16.65
CA SER A 291 2.90 -7.84 -16.11
C SER A 291 2.16 -6.64 -15.52
N LYS A 292 2.86 -5.76 -14.77
CA LYS A 292 2.28 -4.53 -14.24
C LYS A 292 1.89 -3.57 -15.37
N THR A 293 2.80 -3.31 -16.31
CA THR A 293 2.51 -2.49 -17.50
C THR A 293 1.31 -3.04 -18.28
N TYR A 294 1.24 -4.35 -18.46
CA TYR A 294 0.12 -4.99 -19.16
C TYR A 294 -1.24 -4.78 -18.45
N LEU A 295 -1.25 -4.76 -17.11
CA LEU A 295 -2.47 -4.46 -16.36
C LEU A 295 -2.88 -3.00 -16.53
N GLU A 296 -1.93 -2.06 -16.51
CA GLU A 296 -2.19 -0.63 -16.75
C GLU A 296 -2.71 -0.37 -18.18
N THR A 297 -2.12 -0.99 -19.21
CA THR A 297 -2.53 -0.80 -20.61
C THR A 297 -3.92 -1.34 -20.94
N LYS A 298 -4.48 -2.19 -20.08
CA LYS A 298 -5.87 -2.67 -20.25
C LYS A 298 -6.91 -1.61 -19.88
N HIS A 299 -6.56 -0.57 -19.18
CA HIS A 299 -7.47 0.47 -18.69
C HIS A 299 -8.76 -0.09 -18.06
N ARG A 300 -8.64 -1.20 -17.33
CA ARG A 300 -9.76 -1.75 -16.60
C ARG A 300 -10.08 -0.85 -15.40
N PRO A 301 -11.37 -0.64 -15.06
CA PRO A 301 -11.73 0.13 -13.89
C PRO A 301 -11.12 -0.49 -12.63
N ILE A 302 -10.69 0.34 -11.69
CA ILE A 302 -10.08 -0.06 -10.41
C ILE A 302 -11.08 -0.90 -9.61
N TYR A 303 -12.36 -0.53 -9.69
CA TYR A 303 -13.48 -1.25 -9.05
C TYR A 303 -14.72 -1.22 -9.94
N ILE A 304 -15.70 -2.05 -9.65
CA ILE A 304 -17.03 -2.03 -10.26
C ILE A 304 -18.04 -1.93 -9.14
N GLU A 305 -18.73 -0.81 -9.12
CA GLU A 305 -19.82 -0.57 -8.18
C GLU A 305 -21.00 -1.49 -8.50
N LYS A 306 -21.56 -2.13 -7.49
CA LYS A 306 -22.78 -2.92 -7.57
C LYS A 306 -23.98 -2.09 -7.17
N GLU A 307 -23.84 -1.34 -6.07
CA GLU A 307 -24.84 -0.43 -5.54
C GLU A 307 -24.20 0.62 -4.64
N SER A 308 -24.86 1.77 -4.45
CA SER A 308 -24.46 2.82 -3.51
C SER A 308 -25.68 3.62 -3.01
N HIS A 309 -25.45 4.34 -1.91
CA HIS A 309 -26.42 5.30 -1.35
C HIS A 309 -25.76 6.59 -0.93
#